data_c7c423f70e06ce70732885d5c6869fc7
#
_entry.id   c7c423f70e06ce70732885d5c6869fc7
#
_cell.length_a   1.000
_cell.length_b   1.000
_cell.length_c   1.000
_cell.angle_alpha   90.00
_cell.angle_beta   90.00
_cell.angle_gamma   90.00
#
_symmetry.space_group_name_H-M   'P 1'
#
loop_
_entity.id
_entity.type
_entity.pdbx_description
1 polymer ?
#
loop_
_entity_poly.entity_id
_entity_poly.type
_entity_poly.pdbx_seq_one_letter_code
_entity_poly.pdbx_strand_id
1 'polypeptide(L)'
;VTVLHLDFETRSAVDLKKTGVYVYAADATTDIWCMAYAFDDEPVELWVPDDEIPLRIVEHILGGNTLVAHNASFERTIWRYILGPRYGFPVPETSQWRCTMSYCYALGLPGSLDGAAYAVGLQTRKDMTGHRLMMQMAKPRQVKDGKITWWDDEERLLRLYDYCKQDVEVERQLEKKIRPLPPFEQELWHLDQKINDRGVLVDEDLALAAKKIVQRAQDDLNDRMRQLTGYAVKSTSAVNQIITWVRQQGVEVDSLNAGAIDTLLEEDIPANVREVLMVRREAAKASVSKIDALLRGKSPEDDRAKGLLQYHAASTGRWGGRRFQPQNLRRPEEDDIDTLIEVV
;
A
#
# COMPACT_ATOMS: atom_id res chain seq x y z
N VAL A 1 -30.01 12.46 -8.44
CA VAL A 1 -29.34 11.91 -7.25
C VAL A 1 -28.14 12.79 -6.97
N THR A 2 -28.12 13.43 -5.81
CA THR A 2 -26.99 14.28 -5.39
C THR A 2 -25.77 13.42 -5.07
N VAL A 3 -24.60 13.86 -5.49
CA VAL A 3 -23.31 13.20 -5.27
C VAL A 3 -22.45 14.02 -4.31
N LEU A 4 -21.82 13.33 -3.35
CA LEU A 4 -20.85 13.95 -2.44
C LEU A 4 -19.43 13.53 -2.86
N HIS A 5 -18.66 14.47 -3.39
CA HIS A 5 -17.22 14.32 -3.66
C HIS A 5 -16.42 14.67 -2.41
N LEU A 6 -15.38 13.93 -2.10
CA LEU A 6 -14.56 14.19 -0.91
C LEU A 6 -13.14 13.66 -1.01
N ASP A 7 -12.27 14.27 -0.21
CA ASP A 7 -10.87 13.86 -0.01
C ASP A 7 -10.44 14.16 1.44
N PHE A 8 -9.48 13.40 1.97
CA PHE A 8 -8.95 13.56 3.32
C PHE A 8 -7.46 13.84 3.34
N GLU A 9 -7.05 14.75 4.22
CA GLU A 9 -5.67 14.81 4.66
C GLU A 9 -5.52 14.25 6.06
N THR A 10 -4.57 13.35 6.23
CA THR A 10 -4.38 12.59 7.48
C THR A 10 -2.95 12.66 7.99
N ARG A 11 -2.78 12.35 9.27
CA ARG A 11 -1.48 12.21 9.95
C ARG A 11 -1.39 10.89 10.69
N SER A 12 -0.18 10.33 10.80
CA SER A 12 0.06 9.14 11.61
C SER A 12 1.54 8.95 11.93
N ALA A 13 1.86 8.34 13.06
CA ALA A 13 3.19 7.82 13.34
C ALA A 13 3.48 6.52 12.56
N VAL A 14 2.44 5.88 12.03
CA VAL A 14 2.54 4.64 11.25
C VAL A 14 2.76 4.95 9.76
N ASP A 15 3.66 4.21 9.12
CA ASP A 15 3.94 4.36 7.69
C ASP A 15 2.90 3.62 6.85
N LEU A 16 1.98 4.37 6.24
CA LEU A 16 0.91 3.87 5.37
C LEU A 16 1.43 2.94 4.26
N LYS A 17 2.58 3.22 3.67
CA LYS A 17 3.15 2.39 2.59
C LYS A 17 3.61 1.02 3.08
N LYS A 18 4.07 0.94 4.33
CA LYS A 18 4.56 -0.31 4.93
C LYS A 18 3.44 -1.17 5.49
N THR A 19 2.48 -0.57 6.19
CA THR A 19 1.44 -1.28 6.94
C THR A 19 0.11 -1.39 6.21
N GLY A 20 -0.23 -0.37 5.43
CA GLY A 20 -1.47 -0.20 4.75
C GLY A 20 -2.57 0.53 5.51
N VAL A 21 -3.63 0.83 4.77
CA VAL A 21 -4.67 1.70 5.26
C VAL A 21 -5.39 1.15 6.49
N TYR A 22 -5.59 -0.15 6.61
CA TYR A 22 -6.30 -0.75 7.76
C TYR A 22 -5.50 -0.66 9.05
N VAL A 23 -4.22 -1.03 9.02
CA VAL A 23 -3.31 -0.88 10.18
C VAL A 23 -3.04 0.59 10.47
N TYR A 24 -2.88 1.41 9.41
CA TYR A 24 -2.73 2.84 9.52
C TYR A 24 -3.93 3.48 10.23
N ALA A 25 -5.15 3.20 9.78
CA ALA A 25 -6.37 3.79 10.32
C ALA A 25 -6.71 3.30 11.73
N ALA A 26 -6.33 2.06 12.09
CA ALA A 26 -6.54 1.50 13.43
C ALA A 26 -5.53 2.04 14.47
N ASP A 27 -4.44 2.68 14.06
CA ASP A 27 -3.44 3.20 14.97
C ASP A 27 -3.95 4.43 15.74
N ALA A 28 -3.70 4.47 17.04
CA ALA A 28 -4.17 5.53 17.93
C ALA A 28 -3.62 6.93 17.56
N THR A 29 -2.47 6.99 16.89
CA THR A 29 -1.82 8.24 16.45
C THR A 29 -2.36 8.77 15.13
N THR A 30 -3.14 7.95 14.39
CA THR A 30 -3.72 8.37 13.13
C THR A 30 -4.93 9.27 13.36
N ASP A 31 -4.94 10.39 12.67
CA ASP A 31 -6.01 11.37 12.77
C ASP A 31 -6.15 12.16 11.47
N ILE A 32 -7.21 12.97 11.37
CA ILE A 32 -7.52 13.79 10.20
C ILE A 32 -7.01 15.21 10.43
N TRP A 33 -6.39 15.80 9.41
CA TRP A 33 -6.14 17.23 9.35
C TRP A 33 -7.38 17.97 8.86
N CYS A 34 -7.99 17.49 7.78
CA CYS A 34 -9.19 18.06 7.20
C CYS A 34 -9.90 17.07 6.27
N MET A 35 -11.16 17.38 5.97
CA MET A 35 -11.94 16.82 4.88
C MET A 35 -12.37 17.95 3.97
N ALA A 36 -11.95 17.93 2.70
CA ALA A 36 -12.55 18.76 1.67
C ALA A 36 -13.72 17.99 1.03
N TYR A 37 -14.79 18.68 0.72
CA TYR A 37 -15.98 18.06 0.13
C TYR A 37 -16.78 19.02 -0.75
N ALA A 38 -17.53 18.47 -1.70
CA ALA A 38 -18.46 19.23 -2.53
C ALA A 38 -19.68 18.40 -2.89
N PHE A 39 -20.84 19.00 -2.91
CA PHE A 39 -22.05 18.41 -3.45
C PHE A 39 -22.22 18.82 -4.92
N ASP A 40 -22.32 17.81 -5.79
CA ASP A 40 -22.48 18.02 -7.24
C ASP A 40 -21.47 19.09 -7.79
N ASP A 41 -22.00 20.22 -8.26
CA ASP A 41 -21.24 21.34 -8.83
C ASP A 41 -21.06 22.55 -7.88
N GLU A 42 -21.45 22.38 -6.61
CA GLU A 42 -21.32 23.44 -5.61
C GLU A 42 -19.85 23.73 -5.28
N PRO A 43 -19.55 24.90 -4.67
CA PRO A 43 -18.19 25.20 -4.20
C PRO A 43 -17.65 24.13 -3.26
N VAL A 44 -16.35 23.87 -3.32
CA VAL A 44 -15.69 22.94 -2.40
C VAL A 44 -15.61 23.57 -1.02
N GLU A 45 -16.19 22.89 -0.04
CA GLU A 45 -16.17 23.24 1.37
C GLU A 45 -15.08 22.47 2.11
N LEU A 46 -14.81 22.87 3.35
CA LEU A 46 -13.83 22.22 4.22
C LEU A 46 -14.47 21.96 5.58
N TRP A 47 -14.17 20.82 6.14
CA TRP A 47 -14.42 20.47 7.54
C TRP A 47 -13.09 20.13 8.22
N VAL A 48 -12.91 20.60 9.45
CA VAL A 48 -11.76 20.29 10.32
C VAL A 48 -12.27 19.70 11.65
N PRO A 49 -11.44 18.94 12.38
CA PRO A 49 -11.83 18.25 13.62
C PRO A 49 -12.50 19.10 14.72
N ASP A 50 -12.25 20.39 14.75
CA ASP A 50 -12.82 21.31 15.74
C ASP A 50 -14.17 21.93 15.30
N ASP A 51 -14.60 21.67 14.06
CA ASP A 51 -15.86 22.16 13.53
C ASP A 51 -17.03 21.23 13.90
N GLU A 52 -18.25 21.78 13.89
CA GLU A 52 -19.46 20.99 13.95
C GLU A 52 -19.61 20.11 12.70
N ILE A 53 -20.21 18.92 12.87
CA ILE A 53 -20.48 18.03 11.75
C ILE A 53 -21.49 18.69 10.80
N PRO A 54 -21.19 18.82 9.50
CA PRO A 54 -22.15 19.37 8.54
C PRO A 54 -23.38 18.47 8.43
N LEU A 55 -24.53 18.96 8.89
CA LEU A 55 -25.82 18.21 8.90
C LEU A 55 -26.16 17.68 7.52
N ARG A 56 -25.86 18.41 6.46
CA ARG A 56 -26.11 18.00 5.08
C ARG A 56 -25.35 16.73 4.70
N ILE A 57 -24.12 16.53 5.22
CA ILE A 57 -23.37 15.26 5.02
C ILE A 57 -24.08 14.12 5.75
N VAL A 58 -24.54 14.36 6.99
CA VAL A 58 -25.27 13.37 7.78
C VAL A 58 -26.55 12.92 7.05
N GLU A 59 -27.36 13.88 6.59
CA GLU A 59 -28.58 13.62 5.83
C GLU A 59 -28.30 12.88 4.53
N HIS A 60 -27.23 13.24 3.82
CA HIS A 60 -26.81 12.60 2.58
C HIS A 60 -26.48 11.11 2.79
N ILE A 61 -25.70 10.82 3.83
CA ILE A 61 -25.30 9.43 4.14
C ILE A 61 -26.52 8.60 4.61
N LEU A 62 -27.30 9.14 5.54
CA LEU A 62 -28.50 8.45 6.05
C LEU A 62 -29.57 8.25 4.97
N GLY A 63 -29.60 9.14 3.98
CA GLY A 63 -30.46 9.01 2.79
C GLY A 63 -29.98 7.96 1.78
N GLY A 64 -28.85 7.29 2.02
CA GLY A 64 -28.31 6.27 1.13
C GLY A 64 -27.72 6.82 -0.17
N ASN A 65 -27.37 8.12 -0.20
CA ASN A 65 -26.87 8.78 -1.41
C ASN A 65 -25.39 8.45 -1.70
N THR A 66 -24.94 8.80 -2.90
CA THR A 66 -23.62 8.41 -3.43
C THR A 66 -22.50 9.31 -2.89
N LEU A 67 -21.39 8.68 -2.48
CA LEU A 67 -20.12 9.31 -2.16
C LEU A 67 -19.08 8.91 -3.22
N VAL A 68 -18.27 9.87 -3.66
CA VAL A 68 -17.22 9.67 -4.66
C VAL A 68 -15.89 10.15 -4.11
N ALA A 69 -14.84 9.36 -4.33
CA ALA A 69 -13.48 9.75 -4.00
C ALA A 69 -12.47 9.11 -4.97
N HIS A 70 -11.28 9.69 -5.08
CA HIS A 70 -10.20 9.09 -5.84
C HIS A 70 -9.37 8.16 -4.94
N ASN A 71 -9.43 6.84 -5.17
CA ASN A 71 -8.94 5.79 -4.27
C ASN A 71 -9.83 5.60 -3.03
N ALA A 72 -11.15 5.59 -3.25
CA ALA A 72 -12.18 5.53 -2.22
C ALA A 72 -11.99 4.43 -1.14
N SER A 73 -11.15 3.42 -1.39
CA SER A 73 -10.76 2.44 -0.38
C SER A 73 -10.06 3.09 0.83
N PHE A 74 -9.30 4.16 0.60
CA PHE A 74 -8.64 4.92 1.66
C PHE A 74 -9.68 5.71 2.46
N GLU A 75 -10.50 6.52 1.78
CA GLU A 75 -11.52 7.36 2.41
C GLU A 75 -12.55 6.54 3.20
N ARG A 76 -13.02 5.41 2.63
CA ARG A 76 -13.89 4.46 3.33
C ARG A 76 -13.29 3.95 4.64
N THR A 77 -12.00 3.59 4.59
CA THR A 77 -11.32 3.04 5.77
C THR A 77 -11.12 4.11 6.82
N ILE A 78 -10.64 5.30 6.44
CA ILE A 78 -10.50 6.44 7.35
C ILE A 78 -11.87 6.83 7.95
N TRP A 79 -12.92 6.85 7.14
CA TRP A 79 -14.28 7.12 7.62
C TRP A 79 -14.71 6.14 8.70
N ARG A 80 -14.56 4.85 8.42
CA ARG A 80 -14.98 3.77 9.32
C ARG A 80 -14.20 3.74 10.64
N TYR A 81 -12.90 4.02 10.60
CA TYR A 81 -12.02 3.89 11.76
C TYR A 81 -11.85 5.18 12.54
N ILE A 82 -12.05 6.32 11.92
CA ILE A 82 -11.77 7.62 12.53
C ILE A 82 -13.01 8.52 12.56
N LEU A 83 -13.61 8.89 11.41
CA LEU A 83 -14.74 9.83 11.40
C LEU A 83 -15.93 9.31 12.20
N GLY A 84 -16.33 8.07 11.96
CA GLY A 84 -17.44 7.46 12.69
C GLY A 84 -17.17 7.40 14.20
N PRO A 85 -16.14 6.67 14.66
CA PRO A 85 -15.91 6.43 16.08
C PRO A 85 -15.47 7.67 16.87
N ARG A 86 -14.69 8.57 16.29
CA ARG A 86 -14.13 9.72 17.03
C ARG A 86 -14.94 10.99 16.90
N TYR A 87 -15.52 11.22 15.72
CA TYR A 87 -16.23 12.48 15.42
C TYR A 87 -17.73 12.30 15.30
N GLY A 88 -18.26 11.06 15.31
CA GLY A 88 -19.70 10.79 15.33
C GLY A 88 -20.40 10.91 13.98
N PHE A 89 -19.66 10.92 12.86
CA PHE A 89 -20.30 10.84 11.55
C PHE A 89 -21.00 9.48 11.35
N PRO A 90 -22.16 9.43 10.69
CA PRO A 90 -22.71 8.17 10.24
C PRO A 90 -21.76 7.49 9.28
N VAL A 91 -21.58 6.16 9.40
CA VAL A 91 -20.67 5.40 8.51
C VAL A 91 -21.43 5.00 7.25
N PRO A 92 -20.98 5.44 6.06
CA PRO A 92 -21.64 5.08 4.81
C PRO A 92 -21.51 3.59 4.51
N GLU A 93 -22.57 3.00 3.95
CA GLU A 93 -22.55 1.64 3.44
C GLU A 93 -21.57 1.51 2.24
N THR A 94 -20.97 0.34 2.06
CA THR A 94 -20.05 0.12 0.92
C THR A 94 -20.71 0.39 -0.43
N SER A 95 -22.02 0.13 -0.55
CA SER A 95 -22.81 0.34 -1.77
C SER A 95 -22.95 1.81 -2.17
N GLN A 96 -22.80 2.75 -1.23
CA GLN A 96 -22.88 4.19 -1.50
C GLN A 96 -21.60 4.72 -2.18
N TRP A 97 -20.48 4.03 -2.06
CA TRP A 97 -19.20 4.50 -2.55
C TRP A 97 -18.98 4.24 -4.02
N ARG A 98 -18.33 5.22 -4.67
CA ARG A 98 -17.77 5.15 -6.02
C ARG A 98 -16.31 5.56 -5.97
N CYS A 99 -15.51 5.04 -6.90
CA CYS A 99 -14.07 5.25 -6.91
C CYS A 99 -13.58 5.64 -8.30
N THR A 100 -13.21 6.90 -8.50
CA THR A 100 -12.73 7.37 -9.81
C THR A 100 -11.40 6.73 -10.21
N MET A 101 -10.56 6.30 -9.26
CA MET A 101 -9.37 5.50 -9.57
C MET A 101 -9.75 4.15 -10.19
N SER A 102 -10.82 3.49 -9.72
CA SER A 102 -11.28 2.24 -10.32
C SER A 102 -11.86 2.45 -11.73
N TYR A 103 -12.50 3.58 -11.98
CA TYR A 103 -12.94 3.98 -13.34
C TYR A 103 -11.74 4.16 -14.26
N CYS A 104 -10.69 4.83 -13.79
CA CYS A 104 -9.45 5.00 -14.53
C CYS A 104 -8.82 3.65 -14.91
N TYR A 105 -8.71 2.73 -13.99
CA TYR A 105 -8.16 1.40 -14.27
C TYR A 105 -8.97 0.64 -15.31
N ALA A 106 -10.30 0.65 -15.21
CA ALA A 106 -11.18 -0.01 -16.18
C ALA A 106 -11.09 0.60 -17.59
N LEU A 107 -10.69 1.86 -17.68
CA LEU A 107 -10.47 2.57 -18.95
C LEU A 107 -9.01 2.52 -19.44
N GLY A 108 -8.11 1.83 -18.74
CA GLY A 108 -6.69 1.77 -19.06
C GLY A 108 -5.94 3.10 -18.80
N LEU A 109 -6.52 3.98 -17.99
CA LEU A 109 -5.91 5.25 -17.58
C LEU A 109 -4.98 5.08 -16.37
N PRO A 110 -4.04 6.02 -16.13
CA PRO A 110 -3.23 6.04 -14.91
C PRO A 110 -4.10 6.05 -13.65
N GLY A 111 -3.68 5.30 -12.60
CA GLY A 111 -4.39 5.26 -11.33
C GLY A 111 -4.13 6.45 -10.40
N SER A 112 -3.14 7.29 -10.67
CA SER A 112 -2.92 8.53 -9.90
C SER A 112 -3.81 9.65 -10.40
N LEU A 113 -4.36 10.45 -9.49
CA LEU A 113 -5.25 11.57 -9.84
C LEU A 113 -4.62 12.52 -10.85
N ASP A 114 -3.35 12.95 -10.63
CA ASP A 114 -2.63 13.83 -11.57
C ASP A 114 -2.39 13.16 -12.93
N GLY A 115 -1.99 11.88 -12.94
CA GLY A 115 -1.76 11.13 -14.17
C GLY A 115 -3.05 10.95 -14.98
N ALA A 116 -4.16 10.62 -14.31
CA ALA A 116 -5.47 10.50 -14.95
C ALA A 116 -5.97 11.85 -15.51
N ALA A 117 -5.88 12.90 -14.69
CA ALA A 117 -6.23 14.27 -15.12
C ALA A 117 -5.44 14.70 -16.37
N TYR A 118 -4.14 14.40 -16.39
CA TYR A 118 -3.31 14.64 -17.59
C TYR A 118 -3.78 13.86 -18.80
N ALA A 119 -4.01 12.57 -18.63
CA ALA A 119 -4.38 11.69 -19.73
C ALA A 119 -5.70 12.07 -20.40
N VAL A 120 -6.66 12.63 -19.63
CA VAL A 120 -7.95 13.10 -20.15
C VAL A 120 -7.98 14.59 -20.55
N GLY A 121 -6.82 15.28 -20.47
CA GLY A 121 -6.67 16.66 -20.90
C GLY A 121 -7.34 17.71 -19.99
N LEU A 122 -7.39 17.45 -18.66
CA LEU A 122 -7.84 18.47 -17.72
C LEU A 122 -6.84 19.62 -17.63
N GLN A 123 -7.35 20.85 -17.57
CA GLN A 123 -6.53 22.05 -17.35
C GLN A 123 -6.14 22.19 -15.87
N THR A 124 -7.08 21.87 -14.97
CA THR A 124 -6.84 21.83 -13.52
C THR A 124 -5.99 20.61 -13.19
N ARG A 125 -4.89 20.85 -12.50
CA ARG A 125 -3.89 19.80 -12.19
C ARG A 125 -3.65 19.74 -10.69
N LYS A 126 -3.13 18.57 -10.26
CA LYS A 126 -2.68 18.40 -8.89
C LYS A 126 -1.56 19.36 -8.53
N ASP A 127 -1.66 19.95 -7.34
CA ASP A 127 -0.63 20.85 -6.81
C ASP A 127 0.58 20.06 -6.27
N MET A 128 1.66 20.03 -7.02
CA MET A 128 2.88 19.28 -6.66
C MET A 128 3.63 19.89 -5.47
N THR A 129 3.46 21.19 -5.20
CA THR A 129 4.06 21.84 -4.02
C THR A 129 3.27 21.48 -2.77
N GLY A 130 1.95 21.54 -2.84
CA GLY A 130 1.05 21.04 -1.79
C GLY A 130 1.26 19.56 -1.51
N HIS A 131 1.48 18.75 -2.53
CA HIS A 131 1.80 17.32 -2.35
C HIS A 131 3.05 17.08 -1.50
N ARG A 132 4.12 17.85 -1.67
CA ARG A 132 5.33 17.76 -0.83
C ARG A 132 5.03 18.13 0.62
N LEU A 133 4.25 19.18 0.83
CA LEU A 133 3.82 19.62 2.15
C LEU A 133 2.96 18.53 2.82
N MET A 134 1.97 17.99 2.12
CA MET A 134 1.14 16.88 2.59
C MET A 134 1.99 15.69 3.04
N MET A 135 2.95 15.25 2.23
CA MET A 135 3.87 14.15 2.57
C MET A 135 4.71 14.42 3.82
N GLN A 136 5.00 15.70 4.12
CA GLN A 136 5.67 16.12 5.35
C GLN A 136 4.70 16.09 6.53
N MET A 137 3.51 16.68 6.38
CA MET A 137 2.52 16.83 7.44
C MET A 137 1.83 15.50 7.80
N ALA A 138 1.83 14.52 6.87
CA ALA A 138 1.34 13.16 7.13
C ALA A 138 2.17 12.39 8.16
N LYS A 139 3.36 12.90 8.55
CA LYS A 139 4.29 12.25 9.49
C LYS A 139 4.58 13.13 10.69
N PRO A 140 4.97 12.54 11.84
CA PRO A 140 5.42 13.31 12.98
C PRO A 140 6.56 14.26 12.62
N ARG A 141 6.50 15.47 13.13
CA ARG A 141 7.64 16.41 13.14
C ARG A 141 8.76 15.88 14.02
N GLN A 142 8.37 15.36 15.18
CA GLN A 142 9.31 14.79 16.15
C GLN A 142 8.59 13.76 17.03
N VAL A 143 9.31 12.70 17.40
CA VAL A 143 8.93 11.77 18.47
C VAL A 143 10.02 11.83 19.51
N LYS A 144 9.70 12.31 20.72
CA LYS A 144 10.64 12.42 21.84
C LYS A 144 9.94 12.03 23.14
N ASP A 145 10.56 11.13 23.91
CA ASP A 145 10.06 10.67 25.22
C ASP A 145 8.58 10.21 25.18
N GLY A 146 8.20 9.50 24.12
CA GLY A 146 6.83 9.04 23.89
C GLY A 146 5.83 10.11 23.47
N LYS A 147 6.26 11.40 23.38
CA LYS A 147 5.42 12.48 22.89
C LYS A 147 5.64 12.70 21.39
N ILE A 148 4.53 12.82 20.67
CA ILE A 148 4.51 13.12 19.24
C ILE A 148 4.17 14.59 19.07
N THR A 149 4.97 15.30 18.29
CA THR A 149 4.65 16.66 17.80
C THR A 149 4.39 16.61 16.31
N TRP A 150 3.44 17.44 15.87
CA TRP A 150 3.00 17.49 14.49
C TRP A 150 3.42 18.81 13.84
N TRP A 151 3.18 18.93 12.53
CA TRP A 151 3.37 20.13 11.74
C TRP A 151 2.03 20.90 11.73
N ASP A 152 1.68 21.55 12.84
CA ASP A 152 0.37 22.13 13.13
C ASP A 152 0.37 23.67 13.12
N ASP A 153 1.36 24.29 12.52
CA ASP A 153 1.37 25.73 12.34
C ASP A 153 0.36 26.20 11.28
N GLU A 154 -0.25 27.37 11.51
CA GLU A 154 -1.36 27.89 10.74
C GLU A 154 -1.05 28.02 9.24
N GLU A 155 0.14 28.48 8.87
CA GLU A 155 0.53 28.65 7.48
C GLU A 155 0.51 27.30 6.72
N ARG A 156 1.05 26.24 7.34
CA ARG A 156 1.04 24.90 6.74
C ARG A 156 -0.35 24.31 6.68
N LEU A 157 -1.15 24.48 7.71
CA LEU A 157 -2.53 24.01 7.75
C LEU A 157 -3.36 24.67 6.64
N LEU A 158 -3.34 25.98 6.51
CA LEU A 158 -4.05 26.69 5.43
C LEU A 158 -3.62 26.19 4.05
N ARG A 159 -2.34 26.01 3.84
CA ARG A 159 -1.81 25.50 2.57
C ARG A 159 -2.21 24.05 2.28
N LEU A 160 -2.30 23.21 3.33
CA LEU A 160 -2.79 21.83 3.23
C LEU A 160 -4.29 21.79 2.90
N TYR A 161 -5.06 22.68 3.49
CA TYR A 161 -6.50 22.82 3.22
C TYR A 161 -6.78 23.20 1.77
N ASP A 162 -6.02 24.15 1.22
CA ASP A 162 -6.10 24.51 -0.19
C ASP A 162 -5.73 23.34 -1.11
N TYR A 163 -4.72 22.56 -0.74
CA TYR A 163 -4.32 21.37 -1.46
C TYR A 163 -5.45 20.31 -1.47
N CYS A 164 -6.06 20.02 -0.32
CA CYS A 164 -7.17 19.07 -0.20
C CYS A 164 -8.38 19.50 -1.04
N LYS A 165 -8.74 20.81 -1.00
CA LYS A 165 -9.80 21.36 -1.86
C LYS A 165 -9.48 21.23 -3.35
N GLN A 166 -8.23 21.43 -3.73
CA GLN A 166 -7.77 21.27 -5.11
C GLN A 166 -7.92 19.81 -5.57
N ASP A 167 -7.61 18.82 -4.73
CA ASP A 167 -7.73 17.41 -5.08
C ASP A 167 -9.20 17.03 -5.30
N VAL A 168 -10.15 17.51 -4.48
CA VAL A 168 -11.61 17.33 -4.71
C VAL A 168 -12.04 17.96 -6.04
N GLU A 169 -11.57 19.17 -6.35
CA GLU A 169 -11.93 19.82 -7.62
C GLU A 169 -11.40 19.06 -8.84
N VAL A 170 -10.17 18.56 -8.78
CA VAL A 170 -9.58 17.73 -9.86
C VAL A 170 -10.32 16.40 -10.00
N GLU A 171 -10.65 15.75 -8.88
CA GLU A 171 -11.40 14.49 -8.84
C GLU A 171 -12.77 14.64 -9.49
N ARG A 172 -13.53 15.67 -9.09
CA ARG A 172 -14.86 15.98 -9.63
C ARG A 172 -14.84 16.26 -11.13
N GLN A 173 -13.83 17.03 -11.61
CA GLN A 173 -13.65 17.28 -13.05
C GLN A 173 -13.27 16.02 -13.80
N LEU A 174 -12.46 15.15 -13.18
CA LEU A 174 -12.09 13.86 -13.75
C LEU A 174 -13.33 12.96 -13.89
N GLU A 175 -14.15 12.84 -12.83
CA GLU A 175 -15.37 12.03 -12.85
C GLU A 175 -16.30 12.42 -14.00
N LYS A 176 -16.47 13.73 -14.27
CA LYS A 176 -17.28 14.22 -15.40
C LYS A 176 -16.71 13.88 -16.78
N LYS A 177 -15.42 13.63 -16.88
CA LYS A 177 -14.72 13.34 -18.14
C LYS A 177 -14.67 11.85 -18.46
N ILE A 178 -14.73 10.99 -17.44
CA ILE A 178 -14.59 9.54 -17.60
C ILE A 178 -15.92 8.85 -17.42
N ARG A 179 -16.07 7.71 -18.07
CA ARG A 179 -17.28 6.89 -17.91
C ARG A 179 -17.22 6.12 -16.60
N PRO A 180 -18.30 6.12 -15.78
CA PRO A 180 -18.38 5.30 -14.58
C PRO A 180 -18.35 3.80 -14.92
N LEU A 181 -18.07 2.96 -13.93
CA LEU A 181 -18.18 1.52 -14.07
C LEU A 181 -19.61 1.13 -14.43
N PRO A 182 -19.81 0.20 -15.37
CA PRO A 182 -21.12 -0.43 -15.57
C PRO A 182 -21.65 -1.05 -14.28
N PRO A 183 -22.96 -1.20 -14.10
CA PRO A 183 -23.54 -1.71 -12.84
C PRO A 183 -22.91 -3.01 -12.33
N PHE A 184 -22.68 -3.98 -13.20
CA PHE A 184 -22.04 -5.24 -12.85
C PHE A 184 -20.59 -5.05 -12.36
N GLU A 185 -19.81 -4.22 -13.02
CA GLU A 185 -18.42 -3.91 -12.62
C GLU A 185 -18.37 -3.11 -11.30
N GLN A 186 -19.38 -2.25 -11.08
CA GLN A 186 -19.52 -1.54 -9.80
C GLN A 186 -19.82 -2.52 -8.66
N GLU A 187 -20.62 -3.54 -8.89
CA GLU A 187 -20.88 -4.61 -7.91
C GLU A 187 -19.61 -5.42 -7.63
N LEU A 188 -18.81 -5.72 -8.66
CA LEU A 188 -17.52 -6.39 -8.49
C LEU A 188 -16.53 -5.54 -7.69
N TRP A 189 -16.51 -4.22 -7.91
CA TRP A 189 -15.71 -3.32 -7.07
C TRP A 189 -16.19 -3.32 -5.61
N HIS A 190 -17.50 -3.30 -5.37
CA HIS A 190 -18.05 -3.42 -4.00
C HIS A 190 -17.68 -4.77 -3.36
N LEU A 191 -17.68 -5.85 -4.13
CA LEU A 191 -17.25 -7.17 -3.66
C LEU A 191 -15.76 -7.16 -3.29
N ASP A 192 -14.91 -6.56 -4.13
CA ASP A 192 -13.48 -6.35 -3.84
C ASP A 192 -13.28 -5.62 -2.50
N GLN A 193 -14.04 -4.56 -2.25
CA GLN A 193 -13.99 -3.84 -0.98
C GLN A 193 -14.39 -4.74 0.21
N LYS A 194 -15.45 -5.54 0.08
CA LYS A 194 -15.89 -6.47 1.13
C LYS A 194 -14.86 -7.56 1.41
N ILE A 195 -14.19 -8.09 0.37
CA ILE A 195 -13.13 -9.08 0.52
C ILE A 195 -11.92 -8.45 1.25
N ASN A 196 -11.53 -7.24 0.86
CA ASN A 196 -10.43 -6.51 1.47
C ASN A 196 -10.72 -6.12 2.93
N ASP A 197 -11.96 -5.70 3.25
CA ASP A 197 -12.41 -5.38 4.61
C ASP A 197 -12.38 -6.61 5.52
N ARG A 198 -12.84 -7.76 5.01
CA ARG A 198 -12.82 -9.02 5.74
C ARG A 198 -11.40 -9.50 5.99
N GLY A 199 -10.54 -9.42 4.99
CA GLY A 199 -9.18 -9.94 5.04
C GLY A 199 -9.09 -11.46 5.22
N VAL A 200 -7.88 -11.94 5.45
CA VAL A 200 -7.55 -13.37 5.66
C VAL A 200 -6.93 -13.51 7.05
N LEU A 201 -7.44 -14.45 7.84
CA LEU A 201 -6.89 -14.74 9.17
C LEU A 201 -5.42 -15.14 9.05
N VAL A 202 -4.58 -14.62 9.92
CA VAL A 202 -3.15 -14.90 10.00
C VAL A 202 -2.90 -15.75 11.22
N ASP A 203 -2.33 -16.93 11.01
CA ASP A 203 -1.72 -17.69 12.09
C ASP A 203 -0.39 -17.03 12.44
N GLU A 204 -0.39 -16.22 13.50
CA GLU A 204 0.78 -15.46 13.92
C GLU A 204 1.87 -16.35 14.47
N ASP A 205 1.52 -17.38 15.23
CA ASP A 205 2.49 -18.30 15.84
C ASP A 205 3.23 -19.07 14.76
N LEU A 206 2.52 -19.62 13.77
CA LEU A 206 3.11 -20.24 12.60
C LEU A 206 3.97 -19.28 11.80
N ALA A 207 3.51 -18.06 11.57
CA ALA A 207 4.27 -17.05 10.82
C ALA A 207 5.57 -16.66 11.56
N LEU A 208 5.54 -16.52 12.89
CA LEU A 208 6.72 -16.21 13.71
C LEU A 208 7.69 -17.38 13.78
N ALA A 209 7.20 -18.63 13.86
CA ALA A 209 8.01 -19.83 13.85
C ALA A 209 8.71 -20.00 12.49
N ALA A 210 7.97 -19.88 11.39
CA ALA A 210 8.53 -19.88 10.04
C ALA A 210 9.57 -18.77 9.82
N LYS A 211 9.32 -17.56 10.36
CA LYS A 211 10.28 -16.46 10.31
C LYS A 211 11.61 -16.82 10.98
N LYS A 212 11.57 -17.47 12.16
CA LYS A 212 12.78 -17.90 12.88
C LYS A 212 13.61 -18.90 12.07
N ILE A 213 12.92 -19.89 11.41
CA ILE A 213 13.58 -20.90 10.58
C ILE A 213 14.26 -20.22 9.38
N VAL A 214 13.53 -19.36 8.67
CA VAL A 214 14.05 -18.65 7.49
C VAL A 214 15.21 -17.72 7.88
N GLN A 215 15.14 -17.06 9.04
CA GLN A 215 16.22 -16.20 9.54
C GLN A 215 17.50 -17.01 9.82
N ARG A 216 17.39 -18.18 10.47
CA ARG A 216 18.53 -19.08 10.70
C ARG A 216 19.17 -19.51 9.37
N ALA A 217 18.35 -19.98 8.43
CA ALA A 217 18.85 -20.37 7.12
C ALA A 217 19.55 -19.20 6.39
N GLN A 218 19.02 -17.99 6.51
CA GLN A 218 19.62 -16.79 5.93
C GLN A 218 20.97 -16.44 6.60
N ASP A 219 21.07 -16.59 7.93
CA ASP A 219 22.30 -16.35 8.67
C ASP A 219 23.38 -17.36 8.28
N ASP A 220 23.03 -18.65 8.18
CA ASP A 220 23.94 -19.72 7.70
C ASP A 220 24.45 -19.46 6.28
N LEU A 221 23.56 -19.02 5.36
CA LEU A 221 23.93 -18.63 4.00
C LEU A 221 24.84 -17.39 3.96
N ASN A 222 24.61 -16.42 4.85
CA ASN A 222 25.47 -15.26 4.97
C ASN A 222 26.83 -15.63 5.52
N ASP A 223 26.93 -16.53 6.49
CA ASP A 223 28.19 -17.02 7.02
C ASP A 223 28.98 -17.77 5.94
N ARG A 224 28.32 -18.65 5.18
CA ARG A 224 28.93 -19.35 4.06
C ARG A 224 29.42 -18.38 2.98
N MET A 225 28.63 -17.33 2.65
CA MET A 225 29.03 -16.29 1.71
C MET A 225 30.32 -15.58 2.18
N ARG A 226 30.40 -15.20 3.46
CA ARG A 226 31.60 -14.56 4.04
C ARG A 226 32.83 -15.46 3.94
N GLN A 227 32.68 -16.74 4.29
CA GLN A 227 33.77 -17.71 4.22
C GLN A 227 34.29 -17.91 2.79
N LEU A 228 33.39 -18.15 1.83
CA LEU A 228 33.71 -18.37 0.42
C LEU A 228 34.43 -17.18 -0.23
N THR A 229 34.11 -15.97 0.21
CA THR A 229 34.69 -14.74 -0.35
C THR A 229 35.87 -14.17 0.45
N GLY A 230 36.35 -14.90 1.47
CA GLY A 230 37.39 -14.40 2.37
C GLY A 230 36.96 -13.12 3.10
N TYR A 231 35.69 -13.01 3.47
CA TYR A 231 35.05 -11.86 4.11
C TYR A 231 34.95 -10.58 3.25
N ALA A 232 35.22 -10.66 1.94
CA ALA A 232 35.09 -9.54 1.02
C ALA A 232 33.60 -9.17 0.80
N VAL A 233 32.68 -10.12 0.94
CA VAL A 233 31.24 -9.93 0.82
C VAL A 233 30.58 -10.12 2.18
N LYS A 234 29.86 -9.11 2.65
CA LYS A 234 29.26 -9.09 4.00
C LYS A 234 28.00 -9.95 4.14
N SER A 235 27.23 -10.07 3.09
CA SER A 235 25.98 -10.82 3.09
C SER A 235 25.54 -11.23 1.68
N THR A 236 24.66 -12.21 1.60
CA THR A 236 24.06 -12.66 0.34
C THR A 236 23.21 -11.58 -0.36
N SER A 237 22.77 -10.54 0.36
CA SER A 237 22.02 -9.40 -0.17
C SER A 237 22.90 -8.25 -0.69
N ALA A 238 24.20 -8.30 -0.44
CA ALA A 238 25.16 -7.26 -0.86
C ALA A 238 25.54 -7.40 -2.34
N VAL A 239 24.57 -7.21 -3.24
CA VAL A 239 24.68 -7.48 -4.69
C VAL A 239 25.92 -6.83 -5.31
N ASN A 240 26.18 -5.55 -5.04
CA ASN A 240 27.34 -4.84 -5.60
C ASN A 240 28.67 -5.43 -5.12
N GLN A 241 28.75 -5.89 -3.86
CA GLN A 241 29.97 -6.54 -3.35
C GLN A 241 30.19 -7.89 -4.03
N ILE A 242 29.12 -8.66 -4.26
CA ILE A 242 29.19 -9.94 -4.96
C ILE A 242 29.63 -9.72 -6.41
N ILE A 243 29.06 -8.77 -7.14
CA ILE A 243 29.46 -8.43 -8.51
C ILE A 243 30.94 -8.05 -8.55
N THR A 244 31.38 -7.18 -7.66
CA THR A 244 32.80 -6.76 -7.60
C THR A 244 33.73 -7.95 -7.35
N TRP A 245 33.37 -8.83 -6.40
CA TRP A 245 34.17 -9.99 -6.08
C TRP A 245 34.23 -10.99 -7.24
N VAL A 246 33.08 -11.27 -7.91
CA VAL A 246 33.00 -12.18 -9.07
C VAL A 246 33.87 -11.67 -10.21
N ARG A 247 33.82 -10.36 -10.50
CA ARG A 247 34.71 -9.74 -11.53
C ARG A 247 36.19 -9.85 -11.19
N GLN A 248 36.56 -9.73 -9.91
CA GLN A 248 37.93 -9.95 -9.45
C GLN A 248 38.42 -11.39 -9.65
N GLN A 249 37.49 -12.36 -9.74
CA GLN A 249 37.83 -13.75 -10.09
C GLN A 249 37.87 -14.00 -11.61
N GLY A 250 37.76 -12.95 -12.44
CA GLY A 250 37.87 -13.04 -13.90
C GLY A 250 36.52 -13.39 -14.61
N VAL A 251 35.38 -13.31 -13.92
CA VAL A 251 34.06 -13.57 -14.52
C VAL A 251 33.30 -12.26 -14.69
N GLU A 252 32.91 -11.94 -15.92
CA GLU A 252 32.14 -10.76 -16.23
C GLU A 252 30.67 -10.97 -15.83
N VAL A 253 30.09 -10.03 -15.05
CA VAL A 253 28.71 -10.08 -14.59
C VAL A 253 28.19 -8.67 -14.35
N ASP A 254 27.00 -8.36 -14.88
CA ASP A 254 26.32 -7.06 -14.69
C ASP A 254 25.10 -7.15 -13.77
N SER A 255 24.53 -8.33 -13.65
CA SER A 255 23.34 -8.57 -12.86
C SER A 255 23.39 -9.91 -12.15
N LEU A 256 22.79 -9.97 -10.95
CA LEU A 256 22.60 -11.18 -10.17
C LEU A 256 21.08 -11.51 -10.00
N ASN A 257 20.28 -11.19 -11.02
CA ASN A 257 18.92 -11.71 -11.09
C ASN A 257 18.93 -13.23 -11.37
N ALA A 258 17.81 -13.91 -11.14
CA ALA A 258 17.75 -15.36 -11.24
C ALA A 258 18.22 -15.88 -12.63
N GLY A 259 17.73 -15.25 -13.72
CA GLY A 259 18.12 -15.65 -15.07
C GLY A 259 19.61 -15.45 -15.35
N ALA A 260 20.21 -14.33 -14.93
CA ALA A 260 21.64 -14.09 -15.10
C ALA A 260 22.49 -15.09 -14.32
N ILE A 261 22.07 -15.45 -13.09
CA ILE A 261 22.78 -16.47 -12.30
C ILE A 261 22.66 -17.84 -12.97
N ASP A 262 21.46 -18.20 -13.44
CA ASP A 262 21.23 -19.52 -14.09
C ASP A 262 22.09 -19.62 -15.37
N THR A 263 22.18 -18.57 -16.20
CA THR A 263 23.06 -18.52 -17.38
C THR A 263 24.53 -18.70 -17.00
N LEU A 264 25.02 -17.94 -16.00
CA LEU A 264 26.41 -18.06 -15.54
C LEU A 264 26.75 -19.46 -14.99
N LEU A 265 25.81 -20.11 -14.33
CA LEU A 265 26.01 -21.46 -13.80
C LEU A 265 26.08 -22.56 -14.89
N GLU A 266 25.66 -22.27 -16.12
CA GLU A 266 25.82 -23.14 -17.30
C GLU A 266 27.18 -22.97 -17.97
N GLU A 267 27.88 -21.85 -17.71
CA GLU A 267 29.19 -21.55 -18.27
C GLU A 267 30.35 -22.27 -17.52
N ASP A 268 31.53 -22.32 -18.15
CA ASP A 268 32.74 -22.82 -17.50
C ASP A 268 33.38 -21.70 -16.65
N ILE A 269 32.93 -21.61 -15.38
CA ILE A 269 33.39 -20.61 -14.42
C ILE A 269 34.17 -21.26 -13.27
N PRO A 270 35.06 -20.50 -12.58
CA PRO A 270 35.79 -21.01 -11.42
C PRO A 270 34.89 -21.60 -10.34
N ALA A 271 35.31 -22.69 -9.71
CA ALA A 271 34.49 -23.41 -8.72
C ALA A 271 34.07 -22.53 -7.53
N ASN A 272 34.96 -21.63 -7.05
CA ASN A 272 34.63 -20.67 -5.99
C ASN A 272 33.53 -19.68 -6.41
N VAL A 273 33.54 -19.21 -7.67
CA VAL A 273 32.52 -18.33 -8.21
C VAL A 273 31.18 -19.09 -8.29
N ARG A 274 31.24 -20.33 -8.81
CA ARG A 274 30.05 -21.20 -8.88
C ARG A 274 29.39 -21.36 -7.51
N GLU A 275 30.15 -21.65 -6.47
CA GLU A 275 29.63 -21.79 -5.11
C GLU A 275 29.01 -20.49 -4.58
N VAL A 276 29.65 -19.34 -4.79
CA VAL A 276 29.11 -18.03 -4.39
C VAL A 276 27.78 -17.73 -5.10
N LEU A 277 27.69 -18.02 -6.41
CA LEU A 277 26.44 -17.84 -7.17
C LEU A 277 25.34 -18.81 -6.71
N MET A 278 25.66 -20.05 -6.37
CA MET A 278 24.71 -21.01 -5.80
C MET A 278 24.18 -20.53 -4.44
N VAL A 279 25.04 -20.08 -3.53
CA VAL A 279 24.64 -19.51 -2.23
C VAL A 279 23.75 -18.27 -2.43
N ARG A 280 24.10 -17.39 -3.38
CA ARG A 280 23.25 -16.22 -3.71
C ARG A 280 21.89 -16.62 -4.24
N ARG A 281 21.83 -17.62 -5.12
CA ARG A 281 20.60 -18.18 -5.70
C ARG A 281 19.70 -18.80 -4.62
N GLU A 282 20.28 -19.54 -3.70
CA GLU A 282 19.55 -20.16 -2.58
C GLU A 282 18.98 -19.08 -1.63
N ALA A 283 19.81 -18.12 -1.25
CA ALA A 283 19.36 -17.00 -0.41
C ALA A 283 18.23 -16.17 -1.04
N ALA A 284 18.17 -16.08 -2.36
CA ALA A 284 17.06 -15.40 -3.04
C ALA A 284 15.72 -16.14 -2.94
N LYS A 285 15.73 -17.46 -2.72
CA LYS A 285 14.52 -18.28 -2.50
C LYS A 285 13.96 -18.08 -1.07
N ALA A 286 14.82 -17.86 -0.09
CA ALA A 286 14.47 -17.68 1.31
C ALA A 286 13.94 -16.25 1.55
N SER A 287 12.68 -16.00 1.20
CA SER A 287 12.10 -14.65 1.31
C SER A 287 11.41 -14.42 2.66
N VAL A 288 12.19 -13.96 3.66
CA VAL A 288 11.64 -13.42 4.93
C VAL A 288 10.70 -12.24 4.66
N SER A 289 10.92 -11.52 3.55
CA SER A 289 10.20 -10.28 3.23
C SER A 289 8.67 -10.48 3.13
N LYS A 290 8.21 -11.65 2.69
CA LYS A 290 6.78 -11.94 2.61
C LYS A 290 6.15 -12.18 3.98
N ILE A 291 6.83 -12.91 4.85
CA ILE A 291 6.36 -13.13 6.24
C ILE A 291 6.33 -11.79 6.97
N ASP A 292 7.37 -10.97 6.82
CA ASP A 292 7.38 -9.62 7.38
C ASP A 292 6.28 -8.72 6.83
N ALA A 293 5.96 -8.83 5.54
CA ALA A 293 4.85 -8.09 4.94
C ALA A 293 3.49 -8.56 5.48
N LEU A 294 3.33 -9.86 5.70
CA LEU A 294 2.13 -10.47 6.31
C LEU A 294 1.93 -9.93 7.73
N LEU A 295 2.96 -10.07 8.58
CA LEU A 295 2.92 -9.64 9.99
C LEU A 295 2.69 -8.13 10.11
N ARG A 296 3.32 -7.30 9.29
CA ARG A 296 3.11 -5.84 9.29
C ARG A 296 1.73 -5.41 8.80
N GLY A 297 1.12 -6.19 7.93
CA GLY A 297 -0.21 -5.92 7.38
C GLY A 297 -1.35 -6.55 8.17
N LYS A 298 -1.05 -7.26 9.24
CA LYS A 298 -2.03 -7.87 10.13
C LYS A 298 -2.73 -6.77 10.94
N SER A 299 -4.05 -6.73 10.86
CA SER A 299 -4.88 -5.81 11.66
C SER A 299 -4.80 -6.16 13.14
N PRO A 300 -4.60 -5.18 14.02
CA PRO A 300 -4.56 -5.42 15.46
C PRO A 300 -5.94 -5.75 16.07
N GLU A 301 -7.04 -5.57 15.30
CA GLU A 301 -8.41 -5.77 15.79
C GLU A 301 -8.86 -7.23 15.73
N ASP A 302 -8.43 -7.96 14.69
CA ASP A 302 -8.99 -9.28 14.37
C ASP A 302 -7.98 -10.25 13.76
N ASP A 303 -6.69 -9.96 13.88
CA ASP A 303 -5.56 -10.76 13.39
C ASP A 303 -5.63 -11.10 11.90
N ARG A 304 -6.33 -10.29 11.11
CA ARG A 304 -6.50 -10.50 9.68
C ARG A 304 -5.60 -9.59 8.85
N ALA A 305 -4.98 -10.13 7.83
CA ALA A 305 -4.33 -9.35 6.79
C ALA A 305 -5.40 -8.82 5.83
N LYS A 306 -5.55 -7.48 5.79
CA LYS A 306 -6.58 -6.77 5.03
C LYS A 306 -5.99 -6.01 3.85
N GLY A 307 -6.82 -5.65 2.85
CA GLY A 307 -6.39 -4.88 1.69
C GLY A 307 -5.39 -5.63 0.80
N LEU A 308 -5.59 -6.91 0.59
CA LEU A 308 -4.69 -7.78 -0.17
C LEU A 308 -4.92 -7.77 -1.67
N LEU A 309 -6.06 -7.24 -2.12
CA LEU A 309 -6.47 -7.21 -3.52
C LEU A 309 -6.64 -5.78 -4.02
N GLN A 310 -6.44 -5.60 -5.30
CA GLN A 310 -6.79 -4.38 -6.02
C GLN A 310 -7.58 -4.74 -7.26
N TYR A 311 -8.80 -4.21 -7.34
CA TYR A 311 -9.66 -4.29 -8.51
C TYR A 311 -8.94 -3.74 -9.74
N HIS A 312 -9.03 -4.46 -10.84
CA HIS A 312 -8.53 -4.08 -12.19
C HIS A 312 -7.07 -3.59 -12.22
N ALA A 313 -6.19 -4.19 -11.40
CA ALA A 313 -4.79 -3.74 -11.27
C ALA A 313 -3.91 -4.03 -12.49
N ALA A 314 -4.32 -4.94 -13.36
CA ALA A 314 -3.63 -5.25 -14.61
C ALA A 314 -4.41 -4.67 -15.79
N SER A 315 -3.71 -4.30 -16.88
CA SER A 315 -4.31 -3.79 -18.11
C SER A 315 -5.33 -4.76 -18.76
N THR A 316 -5.26 -6.05 -18.40
CA THR A 316 -6.21 -7.09 -18.84
C THR A 316 -7.44 -7.22 -17.95
N GLY A 317 -7.67 -6.34 -16.98
CA GLY A 317 -8.77 -6.37 -16.04
C GLY A 317 -8.64 -7.36 -14.89
N ARG A 318 -7.48 -8.03 -14.76
CA ARG A 318 -7.26 -8.95 -13.63
C ARG A 318 -7.01 -8.17 -12.35
N TRP A 319 -7.50 -8.72 -11.23
CA TRP A 319 -7.12 -8.25 -9.90
C TRP A 319 -5.64 -8.44 -9.63
N GLY A 320 -5.02 -7.46 -9.02
CA GLY A 320 -3.64 -7.54 -8.57
C GLY A 320 -3.55 -7.81 -7.07
N GLY A 321 -2.50 -8.52 -6.66
CA GLY A 321 -2.16 -8.65 -5.25
C GLY A 321 -1.48 -7.40 -4.71
N ARG A 322 -1.78 -7.10 -3.47
CA ARG A 322 -1.13 -6.03 -2.71
C ARG A 322 -0.43 -6.59 -1.48
N ARG A 323 0.57 -5.90 -1.00
CA ARG A 323 1.32 -6.23 0.23
C ARG A 323 1.93 -7.61 0.21
N PHE A 324 1.36 -8.54 0.98
CA PHE A 324 1.79 -9.93 1.09
C PHE A 324 1.68 -10.69 -0.24
N GLN A 325 0.68 -10.36 -1.08
CA GLN A 325 0.46 -10.97 -2.39
C GLN A 325 0.42 -12.51 -2.32
N PRO A 326 -0.59 -13.12 -1.69
CA PRO A 326 -0.65 -14.57 -1.49
C PRO A 326 -0.63 -15.36 -2.80
N GLN A 327 -1.19 -14.81 -3.88
CA GLN A 327 -1.19 -15.41 -5.21
C GLN A 327 0.19 -15.55 -5.85
N ASN A 328 1.21 -14.87 -5.31
CA ASN A 328 2.61 -14.95 -5.75
C ASN A 328 3.46 -15.81 -4.80
N LEU A 329 2.85 -16.56 -3.90
CA LEU A 329 3.55 -17.58 -3.14
C LEU A 329 3.97 -18.72 -4.06
N ARG A 330 5.13 -19.30 -3.77
CA ARG A 330 5.62 -20.48 -4.48
C ARG A 330 4.68 -21.66 -4.20
N ARG A 331 4.44 -22.51 -5.20
CA ARG A 331 3.78 -23.78 -4.97
C ARG A 331 4.69 -24.66 -4.10
N PRO A 332 4.15 -25.34 -3.09
CA PRO A 332 4.93 -26.30 -2.32
C PRO A 332 5.41 -27.44 -3.25
N GLU A 333 6.60 -27.95 -2.96
CA GLU A 333 7.18 -29.11 -3.65
C GLU A 333 6.85 -30.40 -2.88
N GLU A 334 6.41 -30.27 -1.63
CA GLU A 334 5.98 -31.36 -0.76
C GLU A 334 4.46 -31.54 -0.80
N ASP A 335 4.01 -32.77 -0.83
CA ASP A 335 2.58 -33.11 -0.86
C ASP A 335 1.95 -33.10 0.54
N ASP A 336 2.74 -33.34 1.60
CA ASP A 336 2.29 -33.38 2.98
C ASP A 336 2.56 -32.04 3.71
N ILE A 337 1.73 -31.04 3.39
CA ILE A 337 1.83 -29.71 3.98
C ILE A 337 1.42 -29.72 5.45
N ASP A 338 0.46 -30.55 5.85
CA ASP A 338 -0.05 -30.61 7.21
C ASP A 338 1.06 -31.05 8.18
N THR A 339 1.81 -32.11 7.82
CA THR A 339 3.00 -32.52 8.60
C THR A 339 4.07 -31.41 8.65
N LEU A 340 4.29 -30.66 7.56
CA LEU A 340 5.23 -29.55 7.58
C LEU A 340 4.80 -28.43 8.56
N ILE A 341 3.50 -28.15 8.62
CA ILE A 341 2.95 -27.13 9.55
C ILE A 341 3.13 -27.57 11.00
N GLU A 342 2.93 -28.85 11.29
CA GLU A 342 3.10 -29.41 12.64
C GLU A 342 4.56 -29.36 13.13
N VAL A 343 5.53 -29.41 12.24
CA VAL A 343 6.97 -29.37 12.56
C VAL A 343 7.49 -27.94 12.76
N VAL A 344 6.83 -26.93 12.19
CA VAL A 344 7.23 -25.51 12.29
C VAL A 344 6.79 -24.88 13.60
#